data_fee65f09199d4a9f2728e29c9ad28409
#
_entry.id   fee65f09199d4a9f2728e29c9ad28409
#
_cell.length_a   1.000
_cell.length_b   1.000
_cell.length_c   1.000
_cell.angle_alpha   90.00
_cell.angle_beta   90.00
_cell.angle_gamma   90.00
#
_symmetry.space_group_name_H-M   'P 1'
#
loop_
_entity.id
_entity.type
_entity.pdbx_description
1 polymer ?
#
loop_
_entity_poly.entity_id
_entity_poly.type
_entity_poly.pdbx_seq_one_letter_code
_entity_poly.pdbx_strand_id
1 'polypeptide(L)'
;MLKIDLITVGKLKEDYLRRACEEYTKRLGSYCKLQIFELPEYKVPQNPSDAHIANCIQQEGQSILAKIPPQSYVVAMCIEGKMLSSEDLAETFTQVQNRGMSQLSFIIGGSWGLSDEVKQRADFKLSMSRMTFPHQLAR
;
A
#
# COMPACT_ATOMS: atom_id res chain seq x y z
N MET A 1 -17.29 11.83 -3.74
CA MET A 1 -15.98 11.95 -3.05
C MET A 1 -15.13 10.72 -3.36
N LEU A 2 -13.88 10.93 -3.69
CA LEU A 2 -12.95 9.87 -4.03
C LEU A 2 -12.77 8.91 -2.84
N LYS A 3 -12.82 7.61 -3.13
CA LYS A 3 -12.54 6.58 -2.12
C LYS A 3 -11.10 6.12 -2.25
N ILE A 4 -10.40 6.08 -1.14
CA ILE A 4 -9.01 5.59 -1.09
C ILE A 4 -8.92 4.50 -0.05
N ASP A 5 -8.47 3.33 -0.47
CA ASP A 5 -8.15 2.23 0.42
C ASP A 5 -6.63 2.19 0.58
N LEU A 6 -6.18 2.15 1.81
CA LEU A 6 -4.79 1.88 2.12
C LEU A 6 -4.72 0.46 2.68
N ILE A 7 -4.19 -0.45 1.88
CA ILE A 7 -4.09 -1.87 2.23
C ILE A 7 -2.66 -2.14 2.66
N THR A 8 -2.48 -2.46 3.92
CA THR A 8 -1.16 -2.65 4.54
C THR A 8 -1.05 -4.02 5.15
N VAL A 9 0.17 -4.52 5.26
CA VAL A 9 0.47 -5.76 5.98
C VAL A 9 1.05 -5.38 7.34
N GLY A 10 0.44 -5.92 8.41
CA GLY A 10 0.84 -5.64 9.78
C GLY A 10 0.17 -4.42 10.37
N LYS A 11 0.39 -4.23 11.66
CA LYS A 11 -0.15 -3.12 12.45
C LYS A 11 0.96 -2.16 12.84
N LEU A 12 0.60 -0.90 13.06
CA LEU A 12 1.52 0.06 13.66
C LEU A 12 1.72 -0.31 15.14
N LYS A 13 2.95 -0.62 15.51
CA LYS A 13 3.29 -1.03 16.88
C LYS A 13 3.58 0.15 17.79
N GLU A 14 4.10 1.24 17.23
CA GLU A 14 4.51 2.41 17.99
C GLU A 14 3.37 3.41 18.12
N ASP A 15 3.13 3.89 19.33
CA ASP A 15 2.08 4.85 19.63
C ASP A 15 2.22 6.14 18.84
N TYR A 16 3.44 6.64 18.70
CA TYR A 16 3.68 7.89 17.97
C TYR A 16 3.33 7.75 16.48
N LEU A 17 3.53 6.57 15.88
CA LEU A 17 3.15 6.31 14.50
C LEU A 17 1.63 6.20 14.35
N ARG A 18 0.96 5.53 15.30
CA ARG A 18 -0.51 5.45 15.30
C ARG A 18 -1.13 6.83 15.40
N ARG A 19 -0.64 7.67 16.33
CA ARG A 19 -1.17 9.02 16.52
C ARG A 19 -0.93 9.90 15.31
N ALA A 20 0.26 9.80 14.68
CA ALA A 20 0.56 10.54 13.46
C ALA A 20 -0.38 10.14 12.32
N CYS A 21 -0.61 8.84 12.12
CA CYS A 21 -1.52 8.35 11.09
C CYS A 21 -2.96 8.79 11.36
N GLU A 22 -3.41 8.75 12.60
CA GLU A 22 -4.75 9.19 12.97
C GLU A 22 -4.95 10.67 12.65
N GLU A 23 -3.96 11.50 12.92
CA GLU A 23 -4.02 12.93 12.63
C GLU A 23 -4.17 13.19 11.12
N TYR A 24 -3.35 12.51 10.31
CA TYR A 24 -3.44 12.66 8.85
C TYR A 24 -4.71 12.05 8.28
N THR A 25 -5.18 10.94 8.82
CA THR A 25 -6.47 10.35 8.44
C THR A 25 -7.60 11.32 8.67
N LYS A 26 -7.59 11.99 9.81
CA LYS A 26 -8.58 13.02 10.13
C LYS A 26 -8.55 14.18 9.13
N ARG A 27 -7.35 14.68 8.82
CA ARG A 27 -7.20 15.78 7.84
C ARG A 27 -7.67 15.38 6.45
N LEU A 28 -7.39 14.15 6.04
CA LEU A 28 -7.78 13.63 4.73
C LEU A 28 -9.30 13.45 4.60
N GLY A 29 -10.02 13.34 5.70
CA GLY A 29 -11.47 13.15 5.70
C GLY A 29 -12.24 14.24 4.99
N SER A 30 -11.67 15.44 4.84
CA SER A 30 -12.28 16.54 4.08
C SER A 30 -12.11 16.40 2.57
N TYR A 31 -11.18 15.53 2.12
CA TYR A 31 -10.81 15.42 0.72
C TYR A 31 -11.19 14.07 0.10
N CYS A 32 -11.25 13.02 0.90
CA CYS A 32 -11.55 11.69 0.41
C CYS A 32 -12.15 10.83 1.51
N LYS A 33 -12.71 9.69 1.09
CA LYS A 33 -13.12 8.64 2.03
C LYS A 33 -11.96 7.65 2.13
N LEU A 34 -11.15 7.80 3.18
CA LEU A 34 -10.01 6.93 3.41
C LEU A 34 -10.40 5.77 4.30
N GLN A 35 -10.08 4.57 3.87
CA GLN A 35 -10.18 3.35 4.67
C GLN A 35 -8.82 2.68 4.75
N ILE A 36 -8.43 2.25 5.95
CA ILE A 36 -7.17 1.54 6.17
C ILE A 36 -7.49 0.10 6.55
N PHE A 37 -6.93 -0.84 5.78
CA PHE A 37 -7.07 -2.27 6.03
C PHE A 37 -5.71 -2.81 6.43
N GLU A 38 -5.61 -3.27 7.67
CA GLU A 38 -4.40 -3.87 8.21
C GLU A 38 -4.53 -5.38 8.12
N LEU A 39 -3.80 -5.99 7.19
CA LEU A 39 -3.80 -7.43 7.00
C LEU A 39 -2.76 -8.07 7.91
N PRO A 40 -3.00 -9.29 8.40
CA PRO A 40 -2.05 -9.95 9.30
C PRO A 40 -0.74 -10.28 8.57
N GLU A 41 0.38 -10.13 9.28
CA GLU A 41 1.66 -10.60 8.81
C GLU A 41 1.70 -12.13 8.80
N TYR A 42 2.31 -12.69 7.78
CA TYR A 42 2.61 -14.12 7.75
C TYR A 42 3.95 -14.34 8.46
N LYS A 43 3.93 -15.13 9.52
CA LYS A 43 5.11 -15.34 10.36
C LYS A 43 6.13 -16.25 9.68
N VAL A 44 7.40 -15.87 9.80
CA VAL A 44 8.55 -16.68 9.35
C VAL A 44 9.38 -17.08 10.56
N PRO A 45 10.15 -18.19 10.46
CA PRO A 45 11.10 -18.56 11.52
C PRO A 45 12.13 -17.47 11.76
N GLN A 46 12.82 -17.53 12.90
CA GLN A 46 13.85 -16.55 13.27
C GLN A 46 14.97 -16.44 12.26
N ASN A 47 15.40 -17.56 11.68
CA ASN A 47 16.39 -17.61 10.61
C ASN A 47 15.72 -18.17 9.34
N PRO A 48 14.92 -17.35 8.63
CA PRO A 48 14.14 -17.88 7.52
C PRO A 48 15.02 -18.27 6.32
N SER A 49 14.67 -19.39 5.69
CA SER A 49 15.25 -19.77 4.40
C SER A 49 14.60 -18.94 3.28
N ASP A 50 15.19 -18.99 2.10
CA ASP A 50 14.60 -18.34 0.92
C ASP A 50 13.19 -18.86 0.64
N ALA A 51 12.96 -20.16 0.86
CA ALA A 51 11.64 -20.76 0.70
C ALA A 51 10.63 -20.22 1.71
N HIS A 52 11.04 -20.00 2.97
CA HIS A 52 10.16 -19.39 3.98
C HIS A 52 9.78 -17.98 3.59
N ILE A 53 10.74 -17.19 3.11
CA ILE A 53 10.50 -15.81 2.68
C ILE A 53 9.57 -15.78 1.46
N ALA A 54 9.82 -16.62 0.48
CA ALA A 54 8.99 -16.70 -0.73
C ALA A 54 7.55 -17.08 -0.39
N ASN A 55 7.35 -18.03 0.52
CA ASN A 55 6.03 -18.43 0.96
C ASN A 55 5.33 -17.30 1.72
N CYS A 56 6.05 -16.57 2.58
CA CYS A 56 5.52 -15.42 3.29
C CYS A 56 4.99 -14.36 2.31
N ILE A 57 5.82 -13.99 1.34
CA ILE A 57 5.45 -13.01 0.30
C ILE A 57 4.21 -13.46 -0.46
N GLN A 58 4.14 -14.75 -0.80
CA GLN A 58 3.00 -15.32 -1.53
C GLN A 58 1.72 -15.29 -0.70
N GLN A 59 1.79 -15.71 0.56
CA GLN A 59 0.62 -15.73 1.44
C GLN A 59 0.09 -14.33 1.73
N GLU A 60 0.99 -13.39 2.02
CA GLU A 60 0.61 -11.98 2.21
C GLU A 60 0.05 -11.40 0.92
N GLY A 61 0.63 -11.75 -0.22
CA GLY A 61 0.16 -11.32 -1.54
C GLY A 61 -1.25 -11.78 -1.85
N GLN A 62 -1.58 -13.01 -1.52
CA GLN A 62 -2.94 -13.55 -1.70
C GLN A 62 -3.96 -12.78 -0.84
N SER A 63 -3.59 -12.48 0.40
CA SER A 63 -4.44 -11.68 1.30
C SER A 63 -4.68 -10.28 0.74
N ILE A 64 -3.64 -9.66 0.20
CA ILE A 64 -3.73 -8.34 -0.43
C ILE A 64 -4.66 -8.40 -1.65
N LEU A 65 -4.44 -9.34 -2.54
CA LEU A 65 -5.25 -9.47 -3.77
C LEU A 65 -6.72 -9.70 -3.46
N ALA A 66 -7.02 -10.49 -2.43
CA ALA A 66 -8.39 -10.75 -2.00
C ALA A 66 -9.08 -9.49 -1.46
N LYS A 67 -8.31 -8.51 -0.98
CA LYS A 67 -8.85 -7.28 -0.39
C LYS A 67 -9.04 -6.17 -1.42
N ILE A 68 -8.36 -6.22 -2.55
CA ILE A 68 -8.45 -5.17 -3.58
C ILE A 68 -9.82 -5.21 -4.25
N PRO A 69 -10.58 -4.11 -4.24
CA PRO A 69 -11.84 -4.05 -4.99
C PRO A 69 -11.57 -4.21 -6.49
N PRO A 70 -12.40 -5.00 -7.22
CA PRO A 70 -12.12 -5.30 -8.63
C PRO A 70 -12.01 -4.07 -9.53
N GLN A 71 -12.71 -3.00 -9.20
CA GLN A 71 -12.76 -1.78 -10.03
C GLN A 71 -11.83 -0.69 -9.52
N SER A 72 -10.94 -1.01 -8.59
CA SER A 72 -10.02 -0.04 -8.02
C SER A 72 -8.82 0.18 -8.93
N TYR A 73 -8.36 1.44 -9.01
CA TYR A 73 -7.06 1.75 -9.56
C TYR A 73 -6.01 1.47 -8.50
N VAL A 74 -5.11 0.55 -8.76
CA VAL A 74 -4.18 0.01 -7.77
C VAL A 74 -2.80 0.63 -7.93
N VAL A 75 -2.31 1.22 -6.85
CA VAL A 75 -0.95 1.77 -6.75
C VAL A 75 -0.16 0.90 -5.78
N ALA A 76 0.83 0.19 -6.28
CA ALA A 76 1.72 -0.59 -5.43
C ALA A 76 2.94 0.26 -5.04
N MET A 77 3.18 0.36 -3.72
CA MET A 77 4.34 1.08 -3.20
C MET A 77 5.54 0.14 -3.26
N CYS A 78 6.52 0.45 -4.09
CA CYS A 78 7.72 -0.38 -4.23
C CYS A 78 8.90 0.47 -4.69
N ILE A 79 10.11 0.06 -4.28
CA ILE A 79 11.34 0.82 -4.53
C ILE A 79 11.61 0.95 -6.03
N GLU A 80 11.35 -0.10 -6.79
CA GLU A 80 11.57 -0.13 -8.24
C GLU A 80 10.52 0.64 -9.04
N GLY A 81 9.55 1.23 -8.36
CA GLY A 81 8.52 2.03 -9.01
C GLY A 81 9.03 3.37 -9.49
N LYS A 82 8.14 4.11 -10.14
CA LYS A 82 8.44 5.47 -10.62
C LYS A 82 8.29 6.46 -9.47
N MET A 83 9.24 7.36 -9.34
CA MET A 83 9.14 8.49 -8.39
C MET A 83 8.33 9.61 -9.03
N LEU A 84 7.41 10.17 -8.25
CA LEU A 84 6.58 11.30 -8.65
C LEU A 84 6.73 12.44 -7.66
N SER A 85 6.59 13.66 -8.15
CA SER A 85 6.39 14.82 -7.29
C SER A 85 4.98 14.79 -6.68
N SER A 86 4.74 15.61 -5.67
CA SER A 86 3.39 15.76 -5.10
C SER A 86 2.39 16.22 -6.16
N GLU A 87 2.81 17.13 -7.03
CA GLU A 87 2.00 17.64 -8.12
C GLU A 87 1.67 16.56 -9.14
N ASP A 88 2.65 15.72 -9.49
CA ASP A 88 2.43 14.60 -10.42
C ASP A 88 1.48 13.56 -9.84
N LEU A 89 1.57 13.29 -8.55
CA LEU A 89 0.66 12.37 -7.88
C LEU A 89 -0.77 12.93 -7.88
N ALA A 90 -0.92 14.22 -7.61
CA ALA A 90 -2.22 14.88 -7.67
C ALA A 90 -2.81 14.81 -9.08
N GLU A 91 -1.99 15.02 -10.11
CA GLU A 91 -2.42 14.88 -11.50
C GLU A 91 -2.86 13.45 -11.82
N THR A 92 -2.16 12.45 -11.29
CA THR A 92 -2.56 11.05 -11.44
C THR A 92 -3.95 10.80 -10.88
N PHE A 93 -4.28 11.37 -9.72
CA PHE A 93 -5.61 11.26 -9.13
C PHE A 93 -6.67 11.88 -10.06
N THR A 94 -6.38 13.05 -10.61
CA THR A 94 -7.28 13.72 -11.54
C THR A 94 -7.52 12.88 -12.79
N GLN A 95 -6.46 12.29 -13.35
CA GLN A 95 -6.58 11.44 -14.54
C GLN A 95 -7.40 10.19 -14.26
N VAL A 96 -7.21 9.56 -13.10
CA VAL A 96 -7.97 8.37 -12.70
C VAL A 96 -9.46 8.72 -12.61
N GLN A 97 -9.79 9.85 -11.98
CA GLN A 97 -11.17 10.31 -11.86
C GLN A 97 -11.77 10.64 -13.23
N ASN A 98 -10.99 11.24 -14.12
CA ASN A 98 -11.45 11.58 -15.47
C ASN A 98 -11.75 10.34 -16.32
N ARG A 99 -11.15 9.19 -15.99
CA ARG A 99 -11.47 7.91 -16.62
C ARG A 99 -12.74 7.27 -16.05
N GLY A 100 -13.42 7.93 -15.12
CA GLY A 100 -14.62 7.41 -14.48
C GLY A 100 -14.36 6.49 -13.30
N MET A 101 -13.12 6.38 -12.84
CA MET A 101 -12.79 5.58 -11.66
C MET A 101 -12.90 6.44 -10.41
N SER A 102 -13.59 5.91 -9.40
CA SER A 102 -13.85 6.63 -8.16
C SER A 102 -13.13 6.04 -6.96
N GLN A 103 -12.30 5.02 -7.18
CA GLN A 103 -11.61 4.32 -6.09
C GLN A 103 -10.16 4.02 -6.45
N LEU A 104 -9.26 4.37 -5.53
CA LEU A 104 -7.86 4.01 -5.59
C LEU A 104 -7.52 3.11 -4.41
N SER A 105 -6.62 2.16 -4.63
CA SER A 105 -6.07 1.32 -3.57
C SER A 105 -4.55 1.45 -3.57
N PHE A 106 -4.00 1.88 -2.45
CA PHE A 106 -2.56 1.93 -2.22
C PHE A 106 -2.14 0.71 -1.44
N ILE A 107 -1.13 0.01 -1.92
CA ILE A 107 -0.68 -1.24 -1.33
C ILE A 107 0.70 -1.05 -0.71
N ILE A 108 0.82 -1.33 0.58
CA ILE A 108 2.10 -1.34 1.29
C ILE A 108 2.32 -2.76 1.82
N GLY A 109 3.38 -3.40 1.38
CA GLY A 109 3.74 -4.76 1.81
C GLY A 109 4.32 -4.80 3.22
N GLY A 110 4.59 -6.02 3.66
CA GLY A 110 5.27 -6.26 4.94
C GLY A 110 6.78 -6.16 4.81
N SER A 111 7.49 -6.76 5.77
CA SER A 111 8.94 -6.66 5.88
C SER A 111 9.70 -7.22 4.67
N TRP A 112 9.10 -8.15 3.94
CA TRP A 112 9.74 -8.83 2.80
C TRP A 112 9.27 -8.30 1.45
N GLY A 113 8.43 -7.26 1.43
CA GLY A 113 7.95 -6.63 0.21
C GLY A 113 6.70 -7.27 -0.37
N LEU A 114 6.42 -6.94 -1.62
CA LEU A 114 5.23 -7.37 -2.34
C LEU A 114 5.54 -8.53 -3.28
N SER A 115 4.56 -9.43 -3.46
CA SER A 115 4.66 -10.50 -4.45
C SER A 115 4.61 -9.96 -5.88
N ASP A 116 5.13 -10.73 -6.82
CA ASP A 116 5.04 -10.39 -8.24
C ASP A 116 3.59 -10.29 -8.71
N GLU A 117 2.70 -11.13 -8.18
CA GLU A 117 1.28 -11.12 -8.54
C GLU A 117 0.61 -9.81 -8.14
N VAL A 118 0.93 -9.28 -6.95
CA VAL A 118 0.43 -7.97 -6.52
C VAL A 118 0.96 -6.87 -7.43
N LYS A 119 2.26 -6.91 -7.76
CA LYS A 119 2.88 -5.92 -8.65
C LYS A 119 2.27 -5.97 -10.06
N GLN A 120 1.94 -7.15 -10.56
CA GLN A 120 1.29 -7.32 -11.85
C GLN A 120 -0.15 -6.80 -11.85
N ARG A 121 -0.86 -6.96 -10.74
CA ARG A 121 -2.22 -6.42 -10.58
C ARG A 121 -2.21 -4.89 -10.52
N ALA A 122 -1.14 -4.28 -10.06
CA ALA A 122 -1.07 -2.84 -9.90
C ALA A 122 -1.13 -2.13 -11.26
N ASP A 123 -1.90 -1.05 -11.29
CA ASP A 123 -1.97 -0.17 -12.46
C ASP A 123 -0.78 0.78 -12.50
N PHE A 124 -0.19 1.05 -11.35
CA PHE A 124 0.96 1.91 -11.22
C PHE A 124 1.85 1.43 -10.06
N LYS A 125 3.16 1.47 -10.28
CA LYS A 125 4.14 1.21 -9.22
C LYS A 125 4.79 2.53 -8.84
N LEU A 126 4.61 2.93 -7.58
CA LEU A 126 5.08 4.20 -7.06
C LEU A 126 6.22 3.98 -6.07
N SER A 127 7.32 4.69 -6.28
CA SER A 127 8.42 4.73 -5.33
C SER A 127 8.45 6.09 -4.64
N MET A 128 8.47 6.09 -3.31
CA MET A 128 8.67 7.32 -2.55
C MET A 128 10.11 7.78 -2.60
N SER A 129 11.07 6.86 -2.74
CA SER A 129 12.50 7.13 -2.73
C SER A 129 13.26 5.89 -3.19
N ARG A 130 14.47 6.08 -3.66
CA ARG A 130 15.40 4.97 -3.88
C ARG A 130 15.88 4.35 -2.57
N MET A 131 15.67 5.03 -1.45
CA MET A 131 15.96 4.50 -0.12
C MET A 131 14.78 3.66 0.37
N THR A 132 15.08 2.58 1.06
CA THR A 132 14.05 1.73 1.66
C THR A 132 13.57 2.34 2.98
N PHE A 133 12.26 2.48 3.12
CA PHE A 133 11.66 2.85 4.40
C PHE A 133 11.08 1.62 5.09
N PRO A 134 11.15 1.55 6.43
CA PRO A 134 10.39 0.54 7.16
C PRO A 134 8.90 0.63 6.77
N HIS A 135 8.25 -0.52 6.61
CA HIS A 135 6.86 -0.55 6.12
C HIS A 135 5.89 0.22 7.03
N GLN A 136 6.16 0.27 8.33
CA GLN A 136 5.33 1.04 9.26
C GLN A 136 5.50 2.56 9.07
N LEU A 137 6.70 3.01 8.74
CA LEU A 137 6.96 4.42 8.48
C LEU A 137 6.38 4.85 7.12
N ALA A 138 6.32 3.95 6.15
CA ALA A 138 5.80 4.23 4.82
C ALA A 138 4.31 4.59 4.81
N ARG A 139 3.58 4.17 5.84
CA ARG A 139 2.16 4.50 6.00
C ARG A 139 1.97 5.95 6.32
#